data_57652d6d19c49f79c9ae6cf1624c4725
#
_entry.id   57652d6d19c49f79c9ae6cf1624c4725
#
_cell.length_a   1.000
_cell.length_b   1.000
_cell.length_c   1.000
_cell.angle_alpha   90.00
_cell.angle_beta   90.00
_cell.angle_gamma   90.00
#
_symmetry.space_group_name_H-M   'P 1'
#
loop_
_entity.id
_entity.type
_entity.pdbx_description
1 polymer ?
#
loop_
_entity_poly.entity_id
_entity_poly.type
_entity_poly.pdbx_seq_one_letter_code
_entity_poly.pdbx_strand_id
1 'polypeptide(L)'
;MEYAVRSTASYETRKFVDNIIRLLERKGMTRQEFARRLDVRPSYVTKILSGSENFTVETMQKMAGIFGYQVVIGLRRMPHGTGKGLSAMEIKKRIAKRKGANNG
;
A
#
# COMPACT_ATOMS: atom_id res chain seq x y z
N MET A 1 -2.75 8.79 -17.27
CA MET A 1 -2.54 8.75 -16.90
C MET A 1 -1.92 8.49 -16.68
N GLU A 2 -1.64 8.17 -16.88
CA GLU A 2 -1.20 7.95 -16.62
C GLU A 2 -0.72 8.00 -15.96
N TYR A 3 -0.77 8.22 -15.46
CA TYR A 3 -0.32 8.16 -14.58
C TYR A 3 -0.22 7.13 -14.16
N ALA A 4 -0.45 6.87 -14.34
CA ALA A 4 -0.49 6.17 -13.79
C ALA A 4 -0.06 5.16 -13.69
N VAL A 5 0.12 4.88 -14.23
CA VAL A 5 0.53 4.06 -14.12
C VAL A 5 0.95 3.88 -13.38
N ARG A 6 0.90 4.42 -13.46
CA ARG A 6 1.31 4.49 -12.75
C ARG A 6 1.32 4.11 -11.86
N SER A 7 1.30 4.49 -12.12
CA SER A 7 1.65 3.84 -11.06
C SER A 7 0.49 3.41 -10.33
N THR A 8 0.55 2.27 -10.03
CA THR A 8 -0.50 1.60 -9.40
C THR A 8 -0.58 1.90 -7.94
N ALA A 9 0.50 2.38 -7.37
CA ALA A 9 0.56 2.54 -5.93
C ALA A 9 0.09 3.92 -5.51
N SER A 10 -0.78 3.98 -4.52
CA SER A 10 -1.19 5.24 -3.93
C SER A 10 -0.05 5.84 -3.13
N TYR A 11 -0.24 7.09 -2.74
CA TYR A 11 0.74 7.77 -1.91
C TYR A 11 1.01 6.99 -0.62
N GLU A 12 -0.07 6.51 -0.01
CA GLU A 12 0.04 5.77 1.24
C GLU A 12 0.80 4.46 1.04
N THR A 13 0.55 3.80 -0.06
CA THR A 13 1.23 2.56 -0.35
C THR A 13 2.72 2.80 -0.56
N ARG A 14 3.06 3.85 -1.28
CA ARG A 14 4.46 4.18 -1.51
C ARG A 14 5.17 4.54 -0.21
N LYS A 15 4.48 5.28 0.67
CA LYS A 15 5.05 5.59 1.97
C LYS A 15 5.31 4.32 2.77
N PHE A 16 4.38 3.39 2.72
CA PHE A 16 4.55 2.13 3.42
C PHE A 16 5.77 1.39 2.88
N VAL A 17 5.90 1.31 1.56
CA VAL A 17 7.02 0.63 0.94
C VAL A 17 8.34 1.31 1.34
N ASP A 18 8.36 2.63 1.33
CA ASP A 18 9.57 3.36 1.73
C ASP A 18 9.97 3.01 3.16
N ASN A 19 8.98 2.90 4.04
CA ASN A 19 9.27 2.54 5.42
C ASN A 19 9.83 1.12 5.52
N ILE A 20 9.29 0.21 4.72
CA ILE A 20 9.80 -1.16 4.72
C ILE A 20 11.25 -1.18 4.24
N ILE A 21 11.56 -0.42 3.19
CA ILE A 21 12.92 -0.35 2.68
C ILE A 21 13.86 0.16 3.76
N ARG A 22 13.45 1.19 4.49
CA ARG A 22 14.27 1.71 5.58
C ARG A 22 14.49 0.68 6.66
N LEU A 23 13.46 -0.09 6.97
CA LEU A 23 13.59 -1.12 8.00
C LEU A 23 14.55 -2.22 7.54
N LEU A 24 14.48 -2.60 6.27
CA LEU A 24 15.42 -3.58 5.73
C LEU A 24 16.85 -3.09 5.89
N GLU A 25 17.09 -1.84 5.52
CA GLU A 25 18.42 -1.26 5.62
C GLU A 25 18.88 -1.18 7.06
N ARG A 26 18.01 -0.73 7.93
CA ARG A 26 18.35 -0.57 9.35
C ARG A 26 18.69 -1.90 10.00
N LYS A 27 17.98 -2.95 9.63
CA LYS A 27 18.19 -4.26 10.21
C LYS A 27 19.25 -5.07 9.47
N GLY A 28 19.74 -4.54 8.36
CA GLY A 28 20.70 -5.28 7.56
C GLY A 28 20.12 -6.53 6.95
N MET A 29 18.83 -6.53 6.67
CA MET A 29 18.15 -7.69 6.13
C MET A 29 18.13 -7.61 4.60
N THR A 30 18.51 -8.70 3.95
CA THR A 30 18.48 -8.76 2.50
C THR A 30 17.06 -9.00 2.02
N ARG A 31 16.84 -8.69 0.73
CA ARG A 31 15.54 -8.96 0.15
C ARG A 31 15.23 -10.44 0.12
N GLN A 32 16.23 -11.27 -0.07
CA GLN A 32 16.05 -12.72 -0.03
C GLN A 32 15.59 -13.18 1.35
N GLU A 33 16.20 -12.65 2.39
CA GLU A 33 15.81 -13.00 3.74
C GLU A 33 14.39 -12.52 4.02
N PHE A 34 14.07 -11.31 3.57
CA PHE A 34 12.73 -10.77 3.74
C PHE A 34 11.70 -11.64 3.03
N ALA A 35 12.02 -12.04 1.79
CA ALA A 35 11.12 -12.90 1.02
C ALA A 35 10.91 -14.24 1.73
N ARG A 36 11.99 -14.79 2.28
CA ARG A 36 11.91 -16.07 2.98
C ARG A 36 11.01 -15.95 4.20
N ARG A 37 11.15 -14.89 4.95
CA ARG A 37 10.32 -14.69 6.15
C ARG A 37 8.87 -14.43 5.78
N LEU A 38 8.66 -13.78 4.65
CA LEU A 38 7.32 -13.47 4.17
C LEU A 38 6.69 -14.68 3.48
N ASP A 39 7.50 -15.70 3.19
CA ASP A 39 7.08 -16.91 2.51
C ASP A 39 6.59 -16.59 1.09
N VAL A 40 7.37 -15.80 0.38
CA VAL A 40 7.09 -15.47 -1.01
C VAL A 40 8.38 -15.52 -1.80
N ARG A 41 8.27 -15.43 -3.10
CA ARG A 41 9.42 -15.44 -3.98
C ARG A 41 10.15 -14.10 -3.91
N PRO A 42 11.47 -14.09 -4.03
CA PRO A 42 12.21 -12.83 -4.07
C PRO A 42 11.75 -11.89 -5.19
N SER A 43 11.31 -12.44 -6.32
CA SER A 43 10.81 -11.60 -7.40
C SER A 43 9.57 -10.85 -7.00
N TYR A 44 8.74 -11.43 -6.15
CA TYR A 44 7.54 -10.76 -5.66
C TYR A 44 7.93 -9.58 -4.76
N VAL A 45 8.93 -9.80 -3.90
CA VAL A 45 9.43 -8.73 -3.05
C VAL A 45 9.95 -7.58 -3.90
N THR A 46 10.69 -7.90 -4.95
CA THR A 46 11.20 -6.87 -5.85
C THR A 46 10.06 -6.06 -6.46
N LYS A 47 9.00 -6.73 -6.88
CA LYS A 47 7.85 -6.03 -7.45
C LYS A 47 7.18 -5.13 -6.44
N ILE A 48 6.98 -5.63 -5.22
CA ILE A 48 6.36 -4.84 -4.17
C ILE A 48 7.20 -3.60 -3.88
N LEU A 49 8.49 -3.78 -3.70
CA LEU A 49 9.36 -2.67 -3.31
C LEU A 49 9.57 -1.67 -4.43
N SER A 50 9.39 -2.09 -5.66
CA SER A 50 9.51 -1.17 -6.79
C SER A 50 8.21 -0.43 -7.08
N GLY A 51 7.13 -0.82 -6.41
CA GLY A 51 5.85 -0.17 -6.62
C GLY A 51 5.08 -0.67 -7.81
N SER A 52 5.53 -1.76 -8.42
CA SER A 52 4.87 -2.29 -9.62
C SER A 52 3.84 -3.36 -9.30
N GLU A 53 3.58 -3.60 -8.03
CA GLU A 53 2.64 -4.63 -7.62
C GLU A 53 1.75 -4.08 -6.52
N ASN A 54 0.45 -4.37 -6.61
CA ASN A 54 -0.47 -4.03 -5.53
C ASN A 54 -0.46 -5.12 -4.49
N PHE A 55 -0.75 -4.75 -3.26
CA PHE A 55 -0.84 -5.72 -2.20
C PHE A 55 -1.91 -5.30 -1.21
N THR A 56 -2.39 -6.26 -0.44
CA THR A 56 -3.49 -6.06 0.48
C THR A 56 -2.99 -5.56 1.83
N VAL A 57 -3.94 -5.09 2.64
CA VAL A 57 -3.62 -4.71 4.02
C VAL A 57 -3.07 -5.92 4.76
N GLU A 58 -3.61 -7.08 4.48
CA GLU A 58 -3.10 -8.30 5.12
C GLU A 58 -1.62 -8.51 4.83
N THR A 59 -1.22 -8.29 3.58
CA THR A 59 0.18 -8.41 3.21
C THR A 59 1.01 -7.35 3.91
N MET A 60 0.47 -6.13 4.03
CA MET A 60 1.16 -5.07 4.76
C MET A 60 1.41 -5.48 6.21
N GLN A 61 0.41 -6.08 6.85
CA GLN A 61 0.56 -6.53 8.22
C GLN A 61 1.65 -7.59 8.34
N LYS A 62 1.69 -8.50 7.38
CA LYS A 62 2.74 -9.53 7.40
C LYS A 62 4.12 -8.91 7.26
N MET A 63 4.26 -7.97 6.34
CA MET A 63 5.55 -7.31 6.12
C MET A 63 5.99 -6.56 7.37
N ALA A 64 5.08 -5.78 7.94
CA ALA A 64 5.41 -5.01 9.13
C ALA A 64 5.71 -5.92 10.32
N GLY A 65 4.99 -7.03 10.40
CA GLY A 65 5.17 -7.96 11.51
C GLY A 65 6.54 -8.58 11.56
N ILE A 66 7.20 -8.71 10.41
CA ILE A 66 8.55 -9.26 10.38
C ILE A 66 9.51 -8.40 11.21
N PHE A 67 9.23 -7.10 11.28
CA PHE A 67 10.06 -6.16 12.02
C PHE A 67 9.49 -5.83 13.40
N GLY A 68 8.39 -6.48 13.78
CA GLY A 68 7.75 -6.19 15.05
C GLY A 68 6.87 -4.96 15.03
N TYR A 69 6.42 -4.55 13.86
CA TYR A 69 5.55 -3.41 13.71
C TYR A 69 4.13 -3.84 13.36
N GLN A 70 3.22 -2.96 13.61
CA GLN A 70 1.81 -3.16 13.30
C GLN A 70 1.35 -2.02 12.42
N VAL A 71 0.62 -2.35 11.37
CA VAL A 71 0.04 -1.33 10.50
C VAL A 71 -1.24 -0.83 11.14
N VAL A 72 -1.33 0.49 11.27
CA VAL A 72 -2.51 1.13 11.84
C VAL A 72 -3.19 1.92 10.74
N ILE A 73 -4.47 1.64 10.51
CA ILE A 73 -5.24 2.31 9.48
C ILE A 73 -6.35 3.09 10.15
N GLY A 74 -6.46 4.35 9.80
CA GLY A 74 -7.48 5.20 10.38
C GLY A 74 -8.07 6.11 9.34
N LEU A 75 -8.93 6.98 9.81
CA LEU A 75 -9.57 7.96 8.96
C LEU A 75 -9.07 9.34 9.36
N ARG A 76 -9.02 10.19 8.38
CA ARG A 76 -8.62 11.56 8.62
C ARG A 76 -9.61 12.48 7.91
N ARG A 77 -9.90 13.61 8.55
CA ARG A 77 -10.79 14.58 7.95
C ARG A 77 -10.19 15.08 6.64
N MET A 78 -11.06 15.21 5.66
CA MET A 78 -10.63 15.77 4.38
C MET A 78 -10.20 17.21 4.55
N PRO A 79 -9.20 17.62 3.80
CA PRO A 79 -8.71 18.99 3.92
C PRO A 79 -9.62 19.99 3.17
N HIS A 80 -9.55 21.22 3.64
CA HIS A 80 -10.12 22.39 2.98
C HIS A 80 -11.62 22.28 2.72
N GLY A 81 -12.02 22.74 1.55
CA GLY A 81 -13.41 22.85 1.20
C GLY A 81 -14.23 21.59 1.23
N THR A 82 -13.60 20.48 1.49
CA THR A 82 -14.32 19.22 1.61
C THR A 82 -14.84 19.00 3.02
N GLY A 83 -14.69 20.00 3.89
CA GLY A 83 -15.04 19.84 5.30
C GLY A 83 -16.50 19.49 5.54
N LYS A 84 -17.34 19.72 4.58
CA LYS A 84 -18.74 19.39 4.72
C LYS A 84 -19.03 17.92 4.44
N GLY A 85 -18.02 17.21 4.02
CA GLY A 85 -18.20 15.82 3.68
C GLY A 85 -18.81 15.65 2.31
N LEU A 86 -19.00 14.41 1.94
CA LEU A 86 -19.57 14.07 0.66
C LEU A 86 -20.97 13.53 0.85
N SER A 87 -21.83 13.77 -0.13
CA SER A 87 -23.15 13.18 -0.11
C SER A 87 -23.03 11.67 -0.31
N ALA A 88 -24.06 10.95 0.10
CA ALA A 88 -24.05 9.50 -0.08
C ALA A 88 -23.85 9.12 -1.54
N MET A 89 -24.43 9.90 -2.44
CA MET A 89 -24.29 9.60 -3.86
C MET A 89 -22.86 9.79 -4.34
N GLU A 90 -22.20 10.83 -3.85
CA GLU A 90 -20.81 11.06 -4.24
C GLU A 90 -19.90 9.98 -3.71
N ILE A 91 -20.15 9.55 -2.50
CA ILE A 91 -19.37 8.47 -1.91
C ILE A 91 -19.57 7.18 -2.71
N LYS A 92 -20.83 6.91 -3.05
CA LYS A 92 -21.15 5.74 -3.85
C LYS A 92 -20.44 5.77 -5.19
N LYS A 93 -20.41 6.93 -5.82
CA LYS A 93 -19.76 7.05 -7.11
C LYS A 93 -18.28 6.76 -7.00
N ARG A 94 -17.65 7.26 -5.96
CA ARG A 94 -16.22 7.05 -5.78
C ARG A 94 -15.90 5.58 -5.51
N ILE A 95 -16.71 4.95 -4.69
CA ILE A 95 -16.53 3.55 -4.38
C ILE A 95 -16.78 2.69 -5.60
N ALA A 96 -17.84 2.98 -6.33
CA ALA A 96 -18.16 2.23 -7.53
C ALA A 96 -17.06 2.34 -8.58
N LYS A 97 -16.53 3.54 -8.73
CA LYS A 97 -15.44 3.75 -9.68
C LYS A 97 -14.23 2.93 -9.31
N ARG A 98 -13.90 2.90 -8.02
CA ARG A 98 -12.78 2.13 -7.56
C ARG A 98 -13.00 0.64 -7.73
N LYS A 99 -14.19 0.19 -7.37
CA LYS A 99 -14.53 -1.21 -7.50
C LYS A 99 -14.58 -1.65 -8.95
N GLY A 100 -15.08 -0.79 -9.81
CA GLY A 100 -15.09 -1.08 -11.23
C GLY A 100 -13.70 -1.35 -11.73
N ALA A 101 -12.73 -0.59 -11.27
CA ALA A 101 -11.36 -0.79 -11.66
C ALA A 101 -10.82 -2.11 -11.12
N ASN A 102 -11.29 -2.52 -9.95
CA ASN A 102 -10.83 -3.76 -9.34
C ASN A 102 -11.51 -4.99 -9.90
N ASN A 103 -12.78 -4.85 -10.20
CA ASN A 103 -13.56 -6.00 -10.61
C ASN A 103 -13.59 -6.22 -12.10
N GLY A 104 -12.99 -5.29 -12.79
CA GLY A 104 -13.01 -5.38 -14.23
C GLY A 104 -14.32 -5.02 -14.76
#